data_94da257bac03a2e1edab5c18c565264f
#
_entry.id   94da257bac03a2e1edab5c18c565264f
#
_cell.length_a   1.000
_cell.length_b   1.000
_cell.length_c   1.000
_cell.angle_alpha   90.00
_cell.angle_beta   90.00
_cell.angle_gamma   90.00
#
_symmetry.space_group_name_H-M   'P 1'
#
loop_
_entity.id
_entity.type
_entity.pdbx_description
1 polymer ?
#
loop_
_entity_poly.entity_id
_entity_poly.type
_entity_poly.pdbx_seq_one_letter_code
_entity_poly.pdbx_strand_id
1 'polypeptide(L)'
;MLVCNHVGKTFGRQEVLKDCHFHLKRGEIIGIMGKSGSGKSSLARLIIGLDSPTCGSIHFQGKNYTPKDGKAQIILVFQDALSSVNPYFSIEEILNEAFYGKKTTFELCQILEAVGLDGTYLKYKARQLSGGQLQRVCIARALLLKPKIIIFDESLSGLDPVTQIKMLRL
;
A
#
# COMPACT_ATOMS: atom_id res chain seq x y z
N MET A 1 -4.85 2.29 17.05
CA MET A 1 -5.63 2.33 15.80
C MET A 1 -5.66 0.97 15.11
N LEU A 2 -4.52 0.32 14.89
CA LEU A 2 -4.39 -1.08 14.47
C LEU A 2 -3.73 -1.86 15.59
N VAL A 3 -4.24 -3.06 15.89
CA VAL A 3 -3.68 -3.96 16.89
C VAL A 3 -3.62 -5.36 16.30
N CYS A 4 -2.45 -5.94 16.31
CA CYS A 4 -2.22 -7.35 16.01
C CYS A 4 -2.00 -8.08 17.34
N ASN A 5 -2.88 -9.00 17.69
CA ASN A 5 -2.82 -9.74 18.95
C ASN A 5 -2.43 -11.19 18.67
N HIS A 6 -1.19 -11.55 19.01
CA HIS A 6 -0.68 -12.92 18.91
C HIS A 6 -0.98 -13.59 17.56
N VAL A 7 -0.76 -12.84 16.47
CA VAL A 7 -1.09 -13.27 15.11
C VAL A 7 -0.09 -14.32 14.65
N GLY A 8 -0.60 -15.48 14.27
CA GLY A 8 0.16 -16.54 13.63
C GLY A 8 -0.44 -16.92 12.29
N LYS A 9 0.41 -17.40 11.37
CA LYS A 9 0.01 -17.88 10.04
C LYS A 9 0.78 -19.12 9.64
N THR A 10 0.03 -20.14 9.29
CA THR A 10 0.56 -21.41 8.75
C THR A 10 -0.03 -21.64 7.36
N PHE A 11 0.78 -22.02 6.40
CA PHE A 11 0.38 -22.47 5.07
C PHE A 11 0.71 -23.97 4.96
N GLY A 12 -0.31 -24.82 4.93
CA GLY A 12 -0.13 -26.27 4.99
C GLY A 12 0.60 -26.69 6.28
N ARG A 13 1.86 -27.14 6.16
CA ARG A 13 2.70 -27.53 7.30
C ARG A 13 3.76 -26.48 7.68
N GLN A 14 3.86 -25.40 6.94
CA GLN A 14 4.88 -24.38 7.15
C GLN A 14 4.29 -23.23 7.99
N GLU A 15 4.83 -23.04 9.20
CA GLU A 15 4.58 -21.86 10.02
C GLU A 15 5.40 -20.69 9.47
N VAL A 16 4.70 -19.63 9.00
CA VAL A 16 5.31 -18.45 8.38
C VAL A 16 5.36 -17.27 9.35
N LEU A 17 4.36 -17.16 10.20
CA LEU A 17 4.31 -16.15 11.26
C LEU A 17 3.99 -16.83 12.57
N LYS A 18 4.76 -16.45 13.61
CA LYS A 18 4.60 -16.96 14.96
C LYS A 18 4.48 -15.81 15.92
N ASP A 19 3.36 -15.77 16.65
CA ASP A 19 3.12 -14.87 17.78
C ASP A 19 3.45 -13.39 17.50
N CYS A 20 2.99 -12.89 16.35
CA CYS A 20 3.22 -11.50 15.97
C CYS A 20 2.28 -10.59 16.79
N HIS A 21 2.87 -9.75 17.66
CA HIS A 21 2.12 -8.84 18.52
C HIS A 21 2.68 -7.41 18.41
N PHE A 22 1.85 -6.46 17.99
CA PHE A 22 2.17 -5.04 17.98
C PHE A 22 0.91 -4.18 17.88
N HIS A 23 1.07 -2.89 18.18
CA HIS A 23 0.03 -1.89 17.97
C HIS A 23 0.58 -0.70 17.21
N LEU A 24 -0.26 -0.09 16.37
CA LEU A 24 0.04 1.14 15.64
C LEU A 24 -0.99 2.21 16.02
N LYS A 25 -0.52 3.34 16.52
CA LYS A 25 -1.35 4.51 16.83
C LYS A 25 -1.47 5.43 15.62
N ARG A 26 -2.35 6.42 15.71
CA ARG A 26 -2.48 7.44 14.68
C ARG A 26 -1.21 8.31 14.62
N GLY A 27 -0.69 8.52 13.41
CA GLY A 27 0.52 9.32 13.18
C GLY A 27 1.83 8.57 13.45
N GLU A 28 1.78 7.29 13.83
CA GLU A 28 2.97 6.47 13.98
C GLU A 28 3.36 5.80 12.67
N ILE A 29 4.67 5.58 12.53
CA ILE A 29 5.27 4.76 11.47
C ILE A 29 5.97 3.59 12.14
N ILE A 30 5.68 2.38 11.71
CA ILE A 30 6.35 1.16 12.18
C ILE A 30 7.15 0.55 11.02
N GLY A 31 8.44 0.34 11.22
CA GLY A 31 9.29 -0.43 10.33
C GLY A 31 9.34 -1.90 10.75
N ILE A 32 8.96 -2.81 9.86
CA ILE A 32 9.06 -4.26 10.06
C ILE A 32 10.28 -4.77 9.32
N MET A 33 11.26 -5.26 10.06
CA MET A 33 12.53 -5.76 9.52
C MET A 33 12.64 -7.27 9.68
N GLY A 34 13.34 -7.91 8.76
CA GLY A 34 13.60 -9.34 8.78
C GLY A 34 14.17 -9.85 7.46
N LYS A 35 14.78 -11.03 7.49
CA LYS A 35 15.34 -11.70 6.30
C LYS A 35 14.26 -11.92 5.24
N SER A 36 14.69 -12.14 3.97
CA SER A 36 13.77 -12.59 2.92
C SER A 36 13.10 -13.90 3.36
N GLY A 37 11.80 -14.03 3.10
CA GLY A 37 11.01 -15.20 3.52
C GLY A 37 10.58 -15.22 4.99
N SER A 38 10.87 -14.17 5.79
CA SER A 38 10.47 -14.11 7.21
C SER A 38 8.99 -13.80 7.45
N GLY A 39 8.16 -13.73 6.40
CA GLY A 39 6.72 -13.52 6.53
C GLY A 39 6.26 -12.06 6.51
N LYS A 40 7.13 -11.07 6.20
CA LYS A 40 6.76 -9.65 6.15
C LYS A 40 5.56 -9.39 5.22
N SER A 41 5.63 -9.86 3.98
CA SER A 41 4.54 -9.71 3.01
C SER A 41 3.30 -10.51 3.41
N SER A 42 3.47 -11.67 4.07
CA SER A 42 2.34 -12.42 4.63
C SER A 42 1.62 -11.64 5.71
N LEU A 43 2.37 -10.96 6.60
CA LEU A 43 1.78 -10.09 7.61
C LEU A 43 1.04 -8.92 6.97
N ALA A 44 1.61 -8.27 5.95
CA ALA A 44 0.94 -7.22 5.20
C ALA A 44 -0.39 -7.69 4.60
N ARG A 45 -0.42 -8.89 3.99
CA ARG A 45 -1.63 -9.51 3.42
C ARG A 45 -2.69 -9.81 4.48
N LEU A 46 -2.27 -10.26 5.68
CA LEU A 46 -3.18 -10.46 6.82
C LEU A 46 -3.79 -9.14 7.29
N ILE A 47 -2.97 -8.08 7.40
CA ILE A 47 -3.44 -6.78 7.88
C ILE A 47 -4.46 -6.16 6.92
N ILE A 48 -4.28 -6.30 5.59
CA ILE A 48 -5.28 -5.82 4.62
C ILE A 48 -6.44 -6.78 4.41
N GLY A 49 -6.40 -7.97 5.05
CA GLY A 49 -7.46 -8.98 5.00
C GLY A 49 -7.56 -9.78 3.71
N LEU A 50 -6.50 -9.82 2.90
CA LEU A 50 -6.38 -10.74 1.77
C LEU A 50 -6.26 -12.18 2.22
N ASP A 51 -5.62 -12.39 3.38
CA ASP A 51 -5.51 -13.69 4.05
C ASP A 51 -6.09 -13.58 5.46
N SER A 52 -6.49 -14.71 6.03
CA SER A 52 -6.93 -14.79 7.43
C SER A 52 -5.81 -15.38 8.30
N PRO A 53 -5.61 -14.90 9.53
CA PRO A 53 -4.66 -15.50 10.46
C PRO A 53 -5.10 -16.92 10.84
N THR A 54 -4.13 -17.80 11.12
CA THR A 54 -4.40 -19.14 11.64
C THR A 54 -4.73 -19.09 13.14
N CYS A 55 -4.09 -18.18 13.87
CA CYS A 55 -4.38 -17.89 15.27
C CYS A 55 -4.18 -16.39 15.54
N GLY A 56 -4.69 -15.94 16.67
CA GLY A 56 -4.68 -14.53 17.04
C GLY A 56 -5.76 -13.70 16.33
N SER A 57 -5.66 -12.39 16.41
CA SER A 57 -6.66 -11.48 15.83
C SER A 57 -6.05 -10.14 15.42
N ILE A 58 -6.66 -9.52 14.42
CA ILE A 58 -6.30 -8.18 13.95
C ILE A 58 -7.50 -7.26 14.16
N HIS A 59 -7.28 -6.21 14.94
CA HIS A 59 -8.31 -5.21 15.23
C HIS A 59 -7.93 -3.87 14.60
N PHE A 60 -8.87 -3.25 13.94
CA PHE A 60 -8.76 -1.91 13.42
C PHE A 60 -9.85 -1.03 14.02
N GLN A 61 -9.46 0.10 14.64
CA GLN A 61 -10.37 1.00 15.35
C GLN A 61 -11.24 0.29 16.40
N GLY A 62 -10.67 -0.70 17.11
CA GLY A 62 -11.34 -1.45 18.18
C GLY A 62 -12.28 -2.55 17.71
N LYS A 63 -12.40 -2.79 16.40
CA LYS A 63 -13.23 -3.86 15.82
C LYS A 63 -12.35 -4.88 15.10
N ASN A 64 -12.79 -6.14 15.05
CA ASN A 64 -12.17 -7.12 14.17
C ASN A 64 -12.16 -6.58 12.75
N TYR A 65 -10.98 -6.51 12.14
CA TYR A 65 -10.84 -5.99 10.80
C TYR A 65 -11.23 -7.05 9.78
N THR A 66 -12.28 -6.76 9.03
CA THR A 66 -12.67 -7.51 7.84
C THR A 66 -12.82 -6.53 6.68
N PRO A 67 -12.19 -6.77 5.52
CA PRO A 67 -12.20 -5.84 4.39
C PRO A 67 -13.57 -5.63 3.73
N LYS A 68 -14.59 -6.30 4.22
CA LYS A 68 -15.94 -6.37 3.61
C LYS A 68 -16.73 -5.05 3.62
N ASP A 69 -16.26 -4.02 4.29
CA ASP A 69 -17.01 -2.76 4.47
C ASP A 69 -16.85 -1.76 3.31
N GLY A 70 -16.39 -2.20 2.15
CA GLY A 70 -16.46 -1.43 0.88
C GLY A 70 -15.61 -0.17 0.79
N LYS A 71 -14.94 0.25 1.86
CA LYS A 71 -13.99 1.37 1.86
C LYS A 71 -12.63 0.86 2.30
N ALA A 72 -11.68 0.80 1.39
CA ALA A 72 -10.31 0.43 1.68
C ALA A 72 -9.67 1.43 2.68
N GLN A 73 -9.80 1.14 3.97
CA GLN A 73 -9.22 1.97 5.03
C GLN A 73 -7.73 1.69 5.25
N ILE A 74 -7.28 0.51 4.85
CA ILE A 74 -5.89 0.07 4.87
C ILE A 74 -5.51 -0.32 3.45
N ILE A 75 -4.47 0.27 2.91
CA ILE A 75 -4.02 0.02 1.54
C ILE A 75 -2.59 -0.51 1.56
N LEU A 76 -2.34 -1.51 0.74
CA LEU A 76 -1.02 -2.07 0.48
C LEU A 76 -0.48 -1.57 -0.86
N VAL A 77 0.70 -0.98 -0.83
CA VAL A 77 1.48 -0.65 -2.03
C VAL A 77 2.50 -1.76 -2.23
N PHE A 78 2.34 -2.51 -3.32
CA PHE A 78 3.18 -3.65 -3.65
C PHE A 78 4.57 -3.24 -4.14
N GLN A 79 5.54 -4.14 -4.01
CA GLN A 79 6.91 -3.97 -4.48
C GLN A 79 6.99 -3.78 -6.00
N ASP A 80 6.28 -4.61 -6.76
CA ASP A 80 6.23 -4.52 -8.22
C ASP A 80 5.08 -3.61 -8.67
N ALA A 81 5.46 -2.38 -9.06
CA ALA A 81 4.50 -1.40 -9.55
C ALA A 81 3.89 -1.81 -10.89
N LEU A 82 4.65 -2.48 -11.78
CA LEU A 82 4.18 -2.82 -13.12
C LEU A 82 3.09 -3.88 -13.08
N SER A 83 3.22 -4.88 -12.20
CA SER A 83 2.19 -5.91 -12.01
C SER A 83 0.92 -5.37 -11.34
N SER A 84 1.00 -4.18 -10.75
CA SER A 84 -0.10 -3.54 -10.01
C SER A 84 -1.02 -2.69 -10.89
N VAL A 85 -0.69 -2.50 -12.17
CA VAL A 85 -1.42 -1.63 -13.12
C VAL A 85 -1.50 -2.27 -14.50
N ASN A 86 -2.47 -1.80 -15.31
CA ASN A 86 -2.48 -2.14 -16.73
C ASN A 86 -1.40 -1.31 -17.46
N PRO A 87 -0.39 -1.94 -18.12
CA PRO A 87 0.72 -1.22 -18.75
C PRO A 87 0.30 -0.37 -19.96
N TYR A 88 -0.87 -0.62 -20.50
CA TYR A 88 -1.42 0.11 -21.65
C TYR A 88 -2.31 1.29 -21.28
N PHE A 89 -2.68 1.42 -20.00
CA PHE A 89 -3.47 2.54 -19.51
C PHE A 89 -2.59 3.79 -19.36
N SER A 90 -3.19 4.95 -19.58
CA SER A 90 -2.60 6.23 -19.20
C SER A 90 -2.56 6.37 -17.69
N ILE A 91 -1.70 7.24 -17.19
CA ILE A 91 -1.63 7.53 -15.76
C ILE A 91 -2.95 8.10 -15.25
N GLU A 92 -3.64 8.91 -16.05
CA GLU A 92 -4.99 9.39 -15.74
C GLU A 92 -5.98 8.24 -15.54
N GLU A 93 -5.99 7.25 -16.44
CA GLU A 93 -6.84 6.06 -16.32
C GLU A 93 -6.52 5.26 -15.07
N ILE A 94 -5.22 5.00 -14.80
CA ILE A 94 -4.76 4.26 -13.62
C ILE A 94 -5.19 4.95 -12.31
N LEU A 95 -5.07 6.27 -12.24
CA LEU A 95 -5.48 7.02 -11.05
C LEU A 95 -6.99 7.01 -10.87
N ASN A 96 -7.76 7.06 -11.96
CA ASN A 96 -9.22 7.02 -11.92
C ASN A 96 -9.80 5.62 -11.64
N GLU A 97 -9.07 4.52 -11.91
CA GLU A 97 -9.50 3.16 -11.55
C GLU A 97 -9.82 2.98 -10.05
N ALA A 98 -9.16 3.76 -9.19
CA ALA A 98 -9.35 3.67 -7.75
C ALA A 98 -10.71 4.20 -7.27
N PHE A 99 -11.51 4.83 -8.15
CA PHE A 99 -12.76 5.50 -7.76
C PHE A 99 -13.98 5.03 -8.54
N TYR A 100 -15.12 5.06 -7.87
CA TYR A 100 -16.40 5.15 -8.54
C TYR A 100 -16.62 6.61 -8.96
N GLY A 101 -16.35 6.93 -10.23
CA GLY A 101 -16.40 8.29 -10.78
C GLY A 101 -15.03 8.82 -11.21
N LYS A 102 -15.02 9.94 -11.92
CA LYS A 102 -13.79 10.55 -12.42
C LYS A 102 -13.37 11.69 -11.50
N LYS A 103 -12.08 11.76 -11.21
CA LYS A 103 -11.45 12.93 -10.60
C LYS A 103 -11.21 14.01 -11.65
N THR A 104 -11.21 15.26 -11.23
CA THR A 104 -10.83 16.36 -12.11
C THR A 104 -9.34 16.28 -12.44
N THR A 105 -8.95 16.76 -13.61
CA THR A 105 -7.53 16.85 -13.99
C THR A 105 -6.71 17.62 -12.96
N PHE A 106 -7.30 18.64 -12.34
CA PHE A 106 -6.66 19.43 -11.28
C PHE A 106 -6.33 18.58 -10.04
N GLU A 107 -7.27 17.78 -9.53
CA GLU A 107 -7.04 16.87 -8.40
C GLU A 107 -5.96 15.83 -8.71
N LEU A 108 -5.94 15.32 -9.95
CA LEU A 108 -4.94 14.36 -10.40
C LEU A 108 -3.55 14.98 -10.53
N CYS A 109 -3.44 16.22 -11.02
CA CYS A 109 -2.17 16.95 -11.04
C CYS A 109 -1.65 17.18 -9.61
N GLN A 110 -2.49 17.64 -8.70
CA GLN A 110 -2.10 17.87 -7.31
C GLN A 110 -1.51 16.63 -6.64
N ILE A 111 -2.12 15.46 -6.85
CA ILE A 111 -1.61 14.22 -6.25
C ILE A 111 -0.30 13.76 -6.90
N LEU A 112 -0.12 13.97 -8.20
CA LEU A 112 1.16 13.69 -8.88
C LEU A 112 2.27 14.61 -8.36
N GLU A 113 2.01 15.90 -8.18
CA GLU A 113 2.95 16.85 -7.60
C GLU A 113 3.34 16.47 -6.16
N ALA A 114 2.38 15.99 -5.36
CA ALA A 114 2.66 15.51 -4.01
C ALA A 114 3.69 14.38 -3.99
N VAL A 115 3.64 13.47 -4.98
CA VAL A 115 4.63 12.39 -5.13
C VAL A 115 5.84 12.79 -6.00
N GLY A 116 5.97 14.07 -6.38
CA GLY A 116 7.10 14.59 -7.13
C GLY A 116 7.10 14.24 -8.61
N LEU A 117 5.91 14.10 -9.19
CA LEU A 117 5.71 13.96 -10.63
C LEU A 117 4.97 15.19 -11.18
N ASP A 118 5.33 15.61 -12.39
CA ASP A 118 4.63 16.69 -13.08
C ASP A 118 3.29 16.22 -13.65
N GLY A 119 2.30 17.12 -13.72
CA GLY A 119 0.97 16.82 -14.25
C GLY A 119 0.95 16.37 -15.71
N THR A 120 1.98 16.66 -16.49
CA THR A 120 2.11 16.19 -17.88
C THR A 120 2.16 14.68 -17.99
N TYR A 121 2.60 13.99 -16.92
CA TYR A 121 2.61 12.52 -16.85
C TYR A 121 1.22 11.89 -16.96
N LEU A 122 0.13 12.60 -16.71
CA LEU A 122 -1.24 12.06 -16.85
C LEU A 122 -1.50 11.43 -18.22
N LYS A 123 -0.91 11.98 -19.27
CA LYS A 123 -1.07 11.51 -20.66
C LYS A 123 -0.17 10.33 -21.04
N TYR A 124 0.85 10.04 -20.23
CA TYR A 124 1.78 8.94 -20.50
C TYR A 124 1.13 7.60 -20.15
N LYS A 125 1.51 6.56 -20.88
CA LYS A 125 1.14 5.18 -20.56
C LYS A 125 2.11 4.63 -19.51
N ALA A 126 1.63 3.71 -18.63
CA ALA A 126 2.44 3.14 -17.58
C ALA A 126 3.77 2.57 -18.07
N ARG A 127 3.77 1.89 -19.24
CA ARG A 127 4.97 1.31 -19.86
C ARG A 127 6.03 2.34 -20.30
N GLN A 128 5.69 3.63 -20.34
CA GLN A 128 6.60 4.70 -20.75
C GLN A 128 7.35 5.30 -19.54
N LEU A 129 6.96 4.94 -18.32
CA LEU A 129 7.55 5.43 -17.09
C LEU A 129 8.71 4.54 -16.66
N SER A 130 9.70 5.14 -15.98
CA SER A 130 10.70 4.37 -15.23
C SER A 130 10.05 3.65 -14.04
N GLY A 131 10.69 2.61 -13.50
CA GLY A 131 10.18 1.88 -12.34
C GLY A 131 9.89 2.79 -11.15
N GLY A 132 10.80 3.73 -10.83
CA GLY A 132 10.60 4.68 -9.74
C GLY A 132 9.49 5.70 -10.02
N GLN A 133 9.27 6.10 -11.28
CA GLN A 133 8.15 6.97 -11.64
C GLN A 133 6.82 6.20 -11.49
N LEU A 134 6.75 4.98 -11.99
CA LEU A 134 5.55 4.16 -11.88
C LEU A 134 5.23 3.81 -10.41
N GLN A 135 6.25 3.56 -9.61
CA GLN A 135 6.08 3.35 -8.15
C GLN A 135 5.44 4.57 -7.49
N ARG A 136 5.88 5.79 -7.84
CA ARG A 136 5.26 7.02 -7.34
C ARG A 136 3.82 7.20 -7.81
N VAL A 137 3.48 6.77 -9.01
CA VAL A 137 2.07 6.72 -9.48
C VAL A 137 1.24 5.74 -8.64
N CYS A 138 1.77 4.57 -8.30
CA CYS A 138 1.07 3.62 -7.43
C CYS A 138 0.84 4.19 -6.02
N ILE A 139 1.81 4.95 -5.50
CA ILE A 139 1.65 5.67 -4.23
C ILE A 139 0.58 6.76 -4.35
N ALA A 140 0.61 7.57 -5.43
CA ALA A 140 -0.41 8.58 -5.70
C ALA A 140 -1.82 7.96 -5.76
N ARG A 141 -1.98 6.83 -6.44
CA ARG A 141 -3.23 6.08 -6.51
C ARG A 141 -3.72 5.65 -5.12
N ALA A 142 -2.82 5.20 -4.26
CA ALA A 142 -3.13 4.83 -2.89
C ALA A 142 -3.58 6.04 -2.05
N LEU A 143 -2.87 7.16 -2.16
CA LEU A 143 -3.17 8.41 -1.43
C LEU A 143 -4.52 9.03 -1.82
N LEU A 144 -4.91 8.93 -3.09
CA LEU A 144 -6.19 9.40 -3.59
C LEU A 144 -7.38 8.78 -2.83
N LEU A 145 -7.26 7.55 -2.37
CA LEU A 145 -8.28 6.84 -1.58
C LEU A 145 -8.40 7.35 -0.14
N LYS A 146 -7.49 8.25 0.29
CA LYS A 146 -7.43 8.81 1.65
C LYS A 146 -7.49 7.71 2.73
N PRO A 147 -6.64 6.68 2.65
CA PRO A 147 -6.65 5.59 3.61
C PRO A 147 -6.26 6.06 5.01
N LYS A 148 -6.60 5.27 6.02
CA LYS A 148 -6.15 5.49 7.39
C LYS A 148 -4.77 4.91 7.67
N ILE A 149 -4.40 3.86 6.94
CA ILE A 149 -3.09 3.19 7.00
C ILE A 149 -2.64 2.89 5.59
N ILE A 150 -1.37 3.14 5.30
CA ILE A 150 -0.69 2.67 4.11
C ILE A 150 0.41 1.72 4.54
N ILE A 151 0.50 0.57 3.89
CA ILE A 151 1.56 -0.42 4.06
C ILE A 151 2.43 -0.37 2.81
N PHE A 152 3.73 -0.19 3.00
CA PHE A 152 4.72 -0.26 1.94
C PHE A 152 5.47 -1.59 2.05
N ASP A 153 5.17 -2.55 1.18
CA ASP A 153 5.88 -3.84 1.14
C ASP A 153 7.05 -3.73 0.16
N GLU A 154 8.22 -3.35 0.70
CA GLU A 154 9.47 -3.09 -0.05
C GLU A 154 9.33 -2.11 -1.23
N SER A 155 8.18 -1.47 -1.35
CA SER A 155 7.81 -0.63 -2.49
C SER A 155 8.54 0.72 -2.54
N LEU A 156 9.26 1.10 -1.50
CA LEU A 156 10.10 2.29 -1.49
C LEU A 156 11.56 2.01 -1.89
N SER A 157 12.00 0.74 -1.92
CA SER A 157 13.41 0.36 -2.15
C SER A 157 13.97 0.79 -3.51
N GLY A 158 13.10 0.94 -4.51
CA GLY A 158 13.47 1.43 -5.86
C GLY A 158 13.55 2.94 -6.00
N LEU A 159 13.28 3.71 -4.94
CA LEU A 159 13.37 5.17 -4.91
C LEU A 159 14.67 5.62 -4.26
N ASP A 160 15.17 6.80 -4.66
CA ASP A 160 16.31 7.43 -3.98
C ASP A 160 15.94 7.83 -2.53
N PRO A 161 16.92 7.93 -1.60
CA PRO A 161 16.66 8.17 -0.19
C PRO A 161 15.87 9.44 0.11
N VAL A 162 16.07 10.51 -0.66
CA VAL A 162 15.36 11.78 -0.46
C VAL A 162 13.88 11.61 -0.81
N THR A 163 13.61 10.93 -1.91
CA THR A 163 12.23 10.61 -2.34
C THR A 163 11.55 9.66 -1.35
N GLN A 164 12.27 8.65 -0.81
CA GLN A 164 11.72 7.76 0.22
C GLN A 164 11.24 8.55 1.44
N ILE A 165 12.08 9.44 1.98
CA ILE A 165 11.72 10.29 3.13
C ILE A 165 10.51 11.17 2.81
N LYS A 166 10.46 11.74 1.60
CA LYS A 166 9.34 12.55 1.16
C LYS A 166 8.03 11.74 1.14
N MET A 167 8.06 10.51 0.62
CA MET A 167 6.88 9.64 0.58
C MET A 167 6.38 9.25 1.97
N LEU A 168 7.28 9.05 2.94
CA LEU A 168 6.91 8.72 4.32
C LEU A 168 6.34 9.91 5.10
N ARG A 169 6.46 11.15 4.58
CA ARG A 169 5.94 12.36 5.21
C ARG A 169 4.58 12.81 4.64
N LEU A 170 4.09 12.17 3.60
CA LEU A 170 2.77 12.42 3.01
C LEU A 170 1.65 11.84 3.89
#